data_041011850e37fff82f688190b0ed9889
#
_entry.id   041011850e37fff82f688190b0ed9889
#
_cell.length_a   1.000
_cell.length_b   1.000
_cell.length_c   1.000
_cell.angle_alpha   90.00
_cell.angle_beta   90.00
_cell.angle_gamma   90.00
#
_symmetry.space_group_name_H-M   'P 1'
#
loop_
_entity.id
_entity.type
_entity.pdbx_description
1 polymer ?
#
loop_
_entity_poly.entity_id
_entity_poly.type
_entity_poly.pdbx_seq_one_letter_code
_entity_poly.pdbx_strand_id
1 'polypeptide(L)'
;MSIQNVRLEVMQFLEKKVDHFMEEFLIPVEKIWQPTDLLPNSENENFIEEVTELREIAKDLPYDFWVTLVGDTITEEALPTYETWLMDVEGVAQKGENGDNGWAKWLRHWTGEENRHGDVLNKYLYLSGRVNMREVEITTHHLINDGFDPGTGRDPYKNFVFTSFQELATYVSHNRVAQLAKKFGDKKLFKMCNLIAGDEMRHHLAYSEFVKRIFEVDPSEMMLSFQYMMKKKITMPALLIRESGESIGTAFEKFSESAQRLGVYTAMDYVDILQKLNEKWEIDKISNLTDEA
;
A
#
# COMPACT_ATOMS: atom_id res chain seq x y z
N MET A 1 32.13 -13.68 -5.38
CA MET A 1 30.66 -13.91 -5.32
C MET A 1 30.00 -12.96 -6.29
N SER A 2 28.91 -13.35 -6.94
CA SER A 2 28.13 -12.40 -7.72
C SER A 2 27.39 -11.46 -6.75
N ILE A 3 27.07 -10.23 -7.16
CA ILE A 3 26.26 -9.25 -6.39
C ILE A 3 24.95 -9.90 -5.91
N GLN A 4 24.33 -10.68 -6.75
CA GLN A 4 23.11 -11.44 -6.48
C GLN A 4 23.26 -12.43 -5.30
N ASN A 5 24.41 -13.08 -5.18
CA ASN A 5 24.67 -14.01 -4.06
C ASN A 5 24.81 -13.27 -2.73
N VAL A 6 25.43 -12.09 -2.72
CA VAL A 6 25.59 -11.27 -1.49
C VAL A 6 24.21 -10.81 -0.99
N ARG A 7 23.36 -10.33 -1.89
CA ARG A 7 21.99 -9.91 -1.52
C ARG A 7 21.15 -11.05 -0.94
N LEU A 8 21.26 -12.26 -1.51
CA LEU A 8 20.62 -13.45 -0.96
C LEU A 8 21.10 -13.79 0.44
N GLU A 9 22.41 -13.71 0.69
CA GLU A 9 23.00 -13.93 2.03
C GLU A 9 22.46 -12.91 3.04
N VAL A 10 22.34 -11.63 2.64
CA VAL A 10 21.75 -10.59 3.49
C VAL A 10 20.29 -10.87 3.78
N MET A 11 19.50 -11.25 2.77
CA MET A 11 18.11 -11.64 2.95
C MET A 11 17.94 -12.82 3.91
N GLN A 12 18.78 -13.86 3.79
CA GLN A 12 18.80 -15.01 4.70
C GLN A 12 19.25 -14.62 6.13
N PHE A 13 20.16 -13.67 6.24
CA PHE A 13 20.57 -13.16 7.55
C PHE A 13 19.44 -12.42 8.26
N LEU A 14 18.72 -11.57 7.55
CA LEU A 14 17.59 -10.80 8.08
C LEU A 14 16.34 -11.67 8.30
N GLU A 15 16.17 -12.70 7.51
CA GLU A 15 15.04 -13.65 7.65
C GLU A 15 14.93 -14.20 9.07
N LYS A 16 16.05 -14.42 9.75
CA LYS A 16 16.10 -14.89 11.16
C LYS A 16 15.41 -13.95 12.15
N LYS A 17 15.15 -12.70 11.75
CA LYS A 17 14.49 -11.68 12.57
C LYS A 17 13.03 -11.45 12.18
N VAL A 18 12.52 -12.14 11.16
CA VAL A 18 11.18 -11.88 10.61
C VAL A 18 10.09 -12.13 11.65
N ASP A 19 10.20 -13.15 12.48
CA ASP A 19 9.21 -13.39 13.55
C ASP A 19 9.14 -12.19 14.52
N HIS A 20 10.28 -11.60 14.86
CA HIS A 20 10.32 -10.38 15.68
C HIS A 20 9.70 -9.17 14.96
N PHE A 21 9.96 -8.99 13.67
CA PHE A 21 9.32 -7.94 12.89
C PHE A 21 7.80 -8.12 12.81
N MET A 22 7.32 -9.36 12.68
CA MET A 22 5.87 -9.62 12.71
C MET A 22 5.25 -9.25 14.07
N GLU A 23 5.93 -9.60 15.18
CA GLU A 23 5.46 -9.24 16.52
C GLU A 23 5.43 -7.72 16.75
N GLU A 24 6.37 -6.97 16.16
CA GLU A 24 6.49 -5.52 16.33
C GLU A 24 5.53 -4.75 15.43
N PHE A 25 5.35 -5.16 14.18
CA PHE A 25 4.68 -4.37 13.16
C PHE A 25 3.34 -4.90 12.69
N LEU A 26 3.01 -6.16 12.90
CA LEU A 26 1.72 -6.74 12.50
C LEU A 26 0.85 -7.04 13.70
N ILE A 27 -0.46 -7.02 13.49
CA ILE A 27 -1.43 -7.30 14.53
C ILE A 27 -1.98 -8.73 14.34
N PRO A 28 -2.04 -9.55 15.39
CA PRO A 28 -2.68 -10.88 15.30
C PRO A 28 -4.11 -10.80 14.76
N VAL A 29 -4.48 -11.74 13.88
CA VAL A 29 -5.78 -11.76 13.18
C VAL A 29 -6.97 -11.62 14.13
N GLU A 30 -6.87 -12.21 15.33
CA GLU A 30 -7.95 -12.18 16.33
C GLU A 30 -8.09 -10.83 17.03
N LYS A 31 -7.14 -9.93 16.87
CA LYS A 31 -7.11 -8.62 17.54
C LYS A 31 -7.29 -7.45 16.58
N ILE A 32 -7.11 -7.71 15.30
CA ILE A 32 -7.21 -6.64 14.30
C ILE A 32 -8.67 -6.40 13.93
N TRP A 33 -9.01 -5.15 13.60
CA TRP A 33 -10.35 -4.78 13.15
C TRP A 33 -10.78 -5.56 11.90
N GLN A 34 -12.07 -5.82 11.78
CA GLN A 34 -12.65 -6.45 10.59
C GLN A 34 -13.62 -5.48 9.91
N PRO A 35 -13.82 -5.58 8.59
CA PRO A 35 -14.77 -4.73 7.86
C PRO A 35 -16.16 -4.65 8.49
N THR A 36 -16.67 -5.75 9.02
CA THR A 36 -17.96 -5.82 9.69
C THR A 36 -18.05 -5.05 11.01
N ASP A 37 -16.92 -4.74 11.65
CA ASP A 37 -16.88 -3.89 12.85
C ASP A 37 -17.16 -2.41 12.55
N LEU A 38 -17.08 -2.01 11.27
CA LEU A 38 -17.13 -0.64 10.82
C LEU A 38 -18.35 -0.33 9.95
N LEU A 39 -18.92 -1.35 9.36
CA LEU A 39 -20.08 -1.27 8.46
C LEU A 39 -21.40 -1.49 9.23
N PRO A 40 -22.55 -1.11 8.65
CA PRO A 40 -23.84 -1.55 9.17
C PRO A 40 -23.85 -3.07 9.36
N ASN A 41 -24.24 -3.53 10.55
CA ASN A 41 -24.26 -4.96 10.85
C ASN A 41 -25.59 -5.58 10.38
N SER A 42 -25.49 -6.50 9.40
CA SER A 42 -26.66 -7.16 8.79
C SER A 42 -27.48 -8.02 9.77
N GLU A 43 -26.95 -8.36 10.94
CA GLU A 43 -27.64 -9.11 11.98
C GLU A 43 -28.44 -8.20 12.92
N ASN A 44 -28.21 -6.90 12.91
CA ASN A 44 -28.91 -5.96 13.77
C ASN A 44 -30.28 -5.56 13.20
N GLU A 45 -31.25 -5.42 14.09
CA GLU A 45 -32.59 -4.92 13.73
C GLU A 45 -32.53 -3.55 13.04
N ASN A 46 -31.56 -2.71 13.38
CA ASN A 46 -31.36 -1.37 12.83
C ASN A 46 -30.56 -1.36 11.52
N PHE A 47 -30.24 -2.50 10.92
CA PHE A 47 -29.40 -2.57 9.71
C PHE A 47 -29.90 -1.64 8.60
N ILE A 48 -31.19 -1.68 8.29
CA ILE A 48 -31.80 -0.87 7.21
C ILE A 48 -31.74 0.62 7.54
N GLU A 49 -31.91 0.98 8.80
CA GLU A 49 -31.79 2.36 9.27
C GLU A 49 -30.36 2.87 9.12
N GLU A 50 -29.36 2.09 9.55
CA GLU A 50 -27.95 2.42 9.41
C GLU A 50 -27.50 2.56 7.96
N VAL A 51 -27.99 1.69 7.05
CA VAL A 51 -27.73 1.81 5.60
C VAL A 51 -28.39 3.08 5.05
N THR A 52 -29.61 3.40 5.51
CA THR A 52 -30.32 4.61 5.08
C THR A 52 -29.57 5.88 5.52
N GLU A 53 -29.10 5.94 6.75
CA GLU A 53 -28.27 7.04 7.27
C GLU A 53 -26.98 7.20 6.46
N LEU A 54 -26.26 6.08 6.19
CA LEU A 54 -25.07 6.09 5.36
C LEU A 54 -25.36 6.69 3.98
N ARG A 55 -26.46 6.28 3.34
CA ARG A 55 -26.85 6.78 2.02
C ARG A 55 -27.24 8.26 2.04
N GLU A 56 -27.88 8.75 3.09
CA GLU A 56 -28.23 10.18 3.21
C GLU A 56 -26.93 11.03 3.32
N ILE A 57 -25.98 10.63 4.15
CA ILE A 57 -24.67 11.30 4.26
C ILE A 57 -23.92 11.26 2.92
N ALA A 58 -23.93 10.11 2.26
CA ALA A 58 -23.25 9.89 0.98
C ALA A 58 -23.76 10.80 -0.16
N LYS A 59 -24.99 11.31 -0.09
CA LYS A 59 -25.55 12.26 -1.09
C LYS A 59 -24.81 13.59 -1.13
N ASP A 60 -24.28 14.03 -0.01
CA ASP A 60 -23.69 15.36 0.15
C ASP A 60 -22.18 15.36 -0.13
N LEU A 61 -21.57 14.18 -0.38
CA LEU A 61 -20.15 14.07 -0.68
C LEU A 61 -19.86 14.60 -2.10
N PRO A 62 -18.82 15.44 -2.28
CA PRO A 62 -18.47 16.02 -3.58
C PRO A 62 -18.07 14.96 -4.62
N TYR A 63 -18.28 15.28 -5.90
CA TYR A 63 -17.90 14.39 -7.00
C TYR A 63 -16.40 14.00 -6.97
N ASP A 64 -15.51 14.97 -6.79
CA ASP A 64 -14.07 14.69 -6.70
C ASP A 64 -13.72 13.73 -5.56
N PHE A 65 -14.48 13.78 -4.45
CA PHE A 65 -14.29 12.86 -3.34
C PHE A 65 -14.64 11.42 -3.73
N TRP A 66 -15.73 11.23 -4.49
CA TRP A 66 -16.09 9.92 -5.02
C TRP A 66 -15.06 9.39 -6.01
N VAL A 67 -14.55 10.23 -6.91
CA VAL A 67 -13.50 9.82 -7.86
C VAL A 67 -12.26 9.36 -7.11
N THR A 68 -11.85 10.10 -6.07
CA THR A 68 -10.68 9.75 -5.26
C THR A 68 -10.93 8.44 -4.49
N LEU A 69 -12.06 8.30 -3.82
CA LEU A 69 -12.38 7.09 -3.04
C LEU A 69 -12.51 5.84 -3.92
N VAL A 70 -13.07 5.98 -5.13
CA VAL A 70 -13.13 4.88 -6.12
C VAL A 70 -11.73 4.48 -6.55
N GLY A 71 -10.85 5.43 -6.84
CA GLY A 71 -9.46 5.15 -7.21
C GLY A 71 -8.69 4.44 -6.09
N ASP A 72 -8.82 4.92 -4.85
CA ASP A 72 -8.24 4.26 -3.67
C ASP A 72 -8.80 2.83 -3.53
N THR A 73 -10.12 2.63 -3.67
CA THR A 73 -10.73 1.30 -3.58
C THR A 73 -10.19 0.33 -4.65
N ILE A 74 -10.06 0.79 -5.90
CA ILE A 74 -9.54 -0.04 -7.01
C ILE A 74 -8.10 -0.47 -6.74
N THR A 75 -7.26 0.41 -6.24
CA THR A 75 -5.87 0.08 -5.92
C THR A 75 -5.75 -0.86 -4.73
N GLU A 76 -6.57 -0.70 -3.70
CA GLU A 76 -6.60 -1.60 -2.55
C GLU A 76 -7.14 -3.01 -2.91
N GLU A 77 -8.18 -3.08 -3.72
CA GLU A 77 -8.74 -4.35 -4.21
C GLU A 77 -7.80 -5.09 -5.18
N ALA A 78 -6.83 -4.41 -5.78
CA ALA A 78 -5.87 -5.03 -6.69
C ALA A 78 -4.71 -5.77 -5.99
N LEU A 79 -4.82 -6.02 -4.70
CA LEU A 79 -3.85 -6.72 -3.86
C LEU A 79 -3.26 -8.01 -4.47
N PRO A 80 -4.03 -8.87 -5.19
CA PRO A 80 -3.46 -10.06 -5.81
C PRO A 80 -2.29 -9.79 -6.76
N THR A 81 -2.29 -8.64 -7.45
CA THR A 81 -1.19 -8.28 -8.34
C THR A 81 0.09 -7.90 -7.57
N TYR A 82 -0.06 -7.26 -6.40
CA TYR A 82 1.06 -6.86 -5.54
C TYR A 82 1.66 -8.08 -4.84
N GLU A 83 0.82 -8.97 -4.32
CA GLU A 83 1.27 -10.22 -3.70
C GLU A 83 2.04 -11.08 -4.68
N THR A 84 1.53 -11.25 -5.91
CA THR A 84 2.19 -12.04 -6.96
C THR A 84 3.58 -11.49 -7.26
N TRP A 85 3.71 -10.18 -7.38
CA TRP A 85 5.00 -9.52 -7.62
C TRP A 85 5.95 -9.67 -6.42
N LEU A 86 5.49 -9.42 -5.20
CA LEU A 86 6.31 -9.51 -3.99
C LEU A 86 6.77 -10.94 -3.70
N MET A 87 5.93 -11.94 -3.95
CA MET A 87 6.28 -13.35 -3.78
C MET A 87 7.34 -13.85 -4.78
N ASP A 88 7.56 -13.16 -5.91
CA ASP A 88 8.61 -13.50 -6.87
C ASP A 88 9.98 -12.88 -6.54
N VAL A 89 10.07 -12.04 -5.52
CA VAL A 89 11.32 -11.40 -5.10
C VAL A 89 12.34 -12.43 -4.64
N GLU A 90 13.60 -12.24 -5.02
CA GLU A 90 14.70 -13.12 -4.61
C GLU A 90 14.88 -13.11 -3.09
N GLY A 91 15.02 -14.30 -2.52
CA GLY A 91 15.07 -14.49 -1.08
C GLY A 91 13.71 -14.65 -0.42
N VAL A 92 12.62 -14.23 -1.08
CA VAL A 92 11.23 -14.45 -0.62
C VAL A 92 10.67 -15.77 -1.16
N ALA A 93 10.79 -15.98 -2.47
CA ALA A 93 10.26 -17.17 -3.16
C ALA A 93 10.95 -18.49 -2.79
N GLN A 94 12.14 -18.42 -2.18
CA GLN A 94 12.90 -19.61 -1.79
C GLN A 94 12.25 -20.30 -0.59
N LYS A 95 11.84 -21.55 -0.80
CA LYS A 95 11.36 -22.40 0.29
C LYS A 95 12.54 -22.78 1.19
N GLY A 96 12.43 -22.51 2.49
CA GLY A 96 13.29 -23.10 3.49
C GLY A 96 13.18 -24.65 3.52
N GLU A 97 14.09 -25.32 4.22
CA GLU A 97 14.11 -26.79 4.33
C GLU A 97 12.76 -27.40 4.79
N ASN A 98 11.98 -26.64 5.55
CA ASN A 98 10.66 -27.03 6.06
C ASN A 98 9.48 -26.42 5.28
N GLY A 99 9.72 -25.79 4.12
CA GLY A 99 8.66 -25.22 3.28
C GLY A 99 8.22 -23.81 3.64
N ASP A 100 8.63 -23.25 4.77
CA ASP A 100 8.30 -21.91 5.21
C ASP A 100 9.54 -21.00 5.21
N ASN A 101 9.62 -20.11 4.23
CA ASN A 101 10.53 -18.99 4.23
C ASN A 101 9.93 -17.87 5.10
N GLY A 102 10.72 -17.28 6.01
CA GLY A 102 10.26 -16.23 6.92
C GLY A 102 9.70 -15.01 6.18
N TRP A 103 10.31 -14.60 5.05
CA TRP A 103 9.80 -13.50 4.24
C TRP A 103 8.46 -13.82 3.57
N ALA A 104 8.28 -15.03 3.08
CA ALA A 104 6.99 -15.47 2.55
C ALA A 104 5.92 -15.52 3.65
N LYS A 105 6.31 -15.87 4.89
CA LYS A 105 5.42 -15.80 6.05
C LYS A 105 5.03 -14.34 6.37
N TRP A 106 6.00 -13.41 6.38
CA TRP A 106 5.74 -11.98 6.51
C TRP A 106 4.71 -11.50 5.50
N LEU A 107 4.94 -11.79 4.20
CA LEU A 107 4.04 -11.35 3.14
C LEU A 107 2.62 -11.87 3.30
N ARG A 108 2.44 -13.16 3.66
CA ARG A 108 1.09 -13.70 3.91
C ARG A 108 0.36 -12.97 5.05
N HIS A 109 1.08 -12.60 6.11
CA HIS A 109 0.47 -11.89 7.24
C HIS A 109 0.16 -10.43 6.86
N TRP A 110 1.08 -9.76 6.17
CA TRP A 110 0.88 -8.44 5.61
C TRP A 110 -0.31 -8.43 4.62
N THR A 111 -0.37 -9.37 3.66
CA THR A 111 -1.51 -9.54 2.74
C THR A 111 -2.83 -9.73 3.50
N GLY A 112 -2.82 -10.46 4.61
CA GLY A 112 -4.00 -10.64 5.46
C GLY A 112 -4.47 -9.34 6.14
N GLU A 113 -3.55 -8.40 6.41
CA GLU A 113 -3.91 -7.05 6.87
C GLU A 113 -4.42 -6.18 5.72
N GLU A 114 -3.72 -6.14 4.59
CA GLU A 114 -4.06 -5.37 3.40
C GLU A 114 -5.43 -5.72 2.80
N ASN A 115 -5.75 -7.01 2.75
CA ASN A 115 -7.02 -7.45 2.16
C ASN A 115 -8.27 -6.82 2.78
N ARG A 116 -8.18 -6.35 4.02
CA ARG A 116 -9.30 -5.67 4.71
C ARG A 116 -9.53 -4.26 4.20
N HIS A 117 -8.50 -3.59 3.68
CA HIS A 117 -8.56 -2.23 3.18
C HIS A 117 -9.50 -2.15 1.97
N GLY A 118 -9.20 -2.95 0.94
CA GLY A 118 -10.06 -3.06 -0.24
C GLY A 118 -11.47 -3.54 0.12
N ASP A 119 -11.59 -4.58 0.94
CA ASP A 119 -12.88 -5.16 1.34
C ASP A 119 -13.80 -4.14 2.04
N VAL A 120 -13.28 -3.35 2.99
CA VAL A 120 -14.11 -2.36 3.70
C VAL A 120 -14.51 -1.20 2.80
N LEU A 121 -13.59 -0.71 1.95
CA LEU A 121 -13.88 0.38 1.01
C LEU A 121 -14.88 -0.06 -0.06
N ASN A 122 -14.72 -1.25 -0.63
CA ASN A 122 -15.64 -1.82 -1.61
C ASN A 122 -17.06 -1.95 -1.03
N LYS A 123 -17.19 -2.52 0.16
CA LYS A 123 -18.49 -2.64 0.85
C LYS A 123 -19.11 -1.28 1.16
N TYR A 124 -18.31 -0.29 1.57
CA TYR A 124 -18.79 1.08 1.77
C TYR A 124 -19.33 1.67 0.46
N LEU A 125 -18.59 1.56 -0.65
CA LEU A 125 -19.03 2.02 -1.97
C LEU A 125 -20.35 1.35 -2.37
N TYR A 126 -20.44 0.02 -2.21
CA TYR A 126 -21.64 -0.75 -2.52
C TYR A 126 -22.87 -0.27 -1.71
N LEU A 127 -22.69 -0.12 -0.39
CA LEU A 127 -23.79 0.31 0.49
C LEU A 127 -24.20 1.75 0.24
N SER A 128 -23.28 2.62 -0.17
CA SER A 128 -23.58 4.03 -0.47
C SER A 128 -24.58 4.22 -1.61
N GLY A 129 -24.57 3.31 -2.58
CA GLY A 129 -25.40 3.38 -3.78
C GLY A 129 -25.06 4.58 -4.69
N ARG A 130 -23.85 5.15 -4.58
CA ARG A 130 -23.42 6.37 -5.30
C ARG A 130 -22.57 6.09 -6.52
N VAL A 131 -22.03 4.89 -6.66
CA VAL A 131 -21.12 4.51 -7.73
C VAL A 131 -21.63 3.31 -8.52
N ASN A 132 -21.23 3.20 -9.77
CA ASN A 132 -21.49 2.02 -10.57
C ASN A 132 -20.50 0.90 -10.18
N MET A 133 -20.90 0.06 -9.23
CA MET A 133 -20.02 -1.00 -8.72
C MET A 133 -19.54 -1.96 -9.80
N ARG A 134 -20.40 -2.25 -10.81
CA ARG A 134 -19.96 -3.11 -11.92
C ARG A 134 -18.76 -2.56 -12.66
N GLU A 135 -18.67 -1.25 -12.89
CA GLU A 135 -17.52 -0.63 -13.53
C GLU A 135 -16.31 -0.55 -12.59
N VAL A 136 -16.53 -0.37 -11.29
CA VAL A 136 -15.46 -0.46 -10.28
C VAL A 136 -14.82 -1.86 -10.31
N GLU A 137 -15.64 -2.91 -10.27
CA GLU A 137 -15.20 -4.31 -10.30
C GLU A 137 -14.44 -4.63 -11.60
N ILE A 138 -14.96 -4.21 -12.76
CA ILE A 138 -14.29 -4.41 -14.06
C ILE A 138 -12.94 -3.70 -14.09
N THR A 139 -12.87 -2.46 -13.60
CA THR A 139 -11.63 -1.67 -13.57
C THR A 139 -10.59 -2.31 -12.63
N THR A 140 -11.01 -2.79 -11.47
CA THR A 140 -10.16 -3.57 -10.56
C THR A 140 -9.60 -4.82 -11.24
N HIS A 141 -10.47 -5.59 -11.92
CA HIS A 141 -10.03 -6.79 -12.65
C HIS A 141 -9.08 -6.47 -13.81
N HIS A 142 -9.24 -5.33 -14.46
CA HIS A 142 -8.26 -4.88 -15.45
C HIS A 142 -6.89 -4.63 -14.80
N LEU A 143 -6.83 -3.94 -13.66
CA LEU A 143 -5.58 -3.69 -12.97
C LEU A 143 -4.90 -4.99 -12.50
N ILE A 144 -5.68 -5.97 -12.02
CA ILE A 144 -5.17 -7.29 -11.66
C ILE A 144 -4.62 -8.04 -12.88
N ASN A 145 -5.37 -8.05 -14.01
CA ASN A 145 -4.97 -8.77 -15.21
C ASN A 145 -3.78 -8.13 -15.92
N ASP A 146 -3.70 -6.79 -15.93
CA ASP A 146 -2.60 -6.05 -16.56
C ASP A 146 -1.31 -6.22 -15.75
N GLY A 147 -1.43 -6.52 -14.46
CA GLY A 147 -0.31 -6.69 -13.54
C GLY A 147 0.33 -5.37 -13.14
N PHE A 148 1.14 -5.41 -12.10
CA PHE A 148 1.91 -4.26 -11.64
C PHE A 148 3.39 -4.60 -11.56
N ASP A 149 4.21 -3.85 -12.28
CA ASP A 149 5.67 -3.92 -12.20
C ASP A 149 6.23 -2.53 -11.87
N PRO A 150 6.70 -2.29 -10.64
CA PRO A 150 7.37 -1.05 -10.27
C PRO A 150 8.77 -0.92 -10.89
N GLY A 151 9.19 -1.89 -11.71
CA GLY A 151 10.49 -1.94 -12.37
C GLY A 151 11.65 -2.20 -11.43
N THR A 152 11.39 -2.94 -10.38
CA THR A 152 12.40 -3.40 -9.42
C THR A 152 12.99 -4.75 -9.80
N GLY A 153 12.36 -5.43 -10.77
CA GLY A 153 12.66 -6.82 -11.06
C GLY A 153 12.45 -7.69 -9.82
N ARG A 154 13.31 -8.69 -9.65
CA ARG A 154 13.29 -9.57 -8.48
C ARG A 154 14.24 -9.11 -7.36
N ASP A 155 14.73 -7.88 -7.40
CA ASP A 155 15.71 -7.32 -6.48
C ASP A 155 15.06 -6.92 -5.14
N PRO A 156 15.40 -7.59 -4.02
CA PRO A 156 14.77 -7.31 -2.73
C PRO A 156 15.06 -5.91 -2.19
N TYR A 157 16.26 -5.35 -2.46
CA TYR A 157 16.60 -4.03 -1.97
C TYR A 157 15.76 -2.93 -2.62
N LYS A 158 15.60 -3.01 -3.95
CA LYS A 158 14.73 -2.08 -4.69
C LYS A 158 13.27 -2.24 -4.29
N ASN A 159 12.84 -3.48 -4.06
CA ASN A 159 11.48 -3.76 -3.62
C ASN A 159 11.17 -3.13 -2.26
N PHE A 160 12.07 -3.28 -1.28
CA PHE A 160 11.85 -2.69 0.04
C PHE A 160 11.89 -1.15 0.03
N VAL A 161 12.73 -0.53 -0.83
CA VAL A 161 12.69 0.92 -1.05
C VAL A 161 11.33 1.34 -1.62
N PHE A 162 10.87 0.62 -2.66
CA PHE A 162 9.58 0.88 -3.29
C PHE A 162 8.45 0.78 -2.26
N THR A 163 8.36 -0.34 -1.54
CA THR A 163 7.27 -0.59 -0.60
C THR A 163 7.31 0.40 0.57
N SER A 164 8.51 0.75 1.09
CA SER A 164 8.63 1.81 2.11
C SER A 164 8.04 3.14 1.67
N PHE A 165 8.19 3.50 0.39
CA PHE A 165 7.60 4.71 -0.18
C PHE A 165 6.09 4.56 -0.35
N GLN A 166 5.66 3.45 -0.94
CA GLN A 166 4.25 3.17 -1.22
C GLN A 166 3.39 3.26 0.04
N GLU A 167 3.77 2.52 1.09
CA GLU A 167 3.05 2.51 2.36
C GLU A 167 2.92 3.91 3.00
N LEU A 168 3.96 4.73 2.88
CA LEU A 168 3.87 6.11 3.39
C LEU A 168 2.98 6.99 2.50
N ALA A 169 2.92 6.73 1.21
CA ALA A 169 2.04 7.46 0.29
C ALA A 169 0.57 7.08 0.52
N THR A 170 0.27 5.80 0.71
CA THR A 170 -1.08 5.31 1.04
C THR A 170 -1.53 5.80 2.42
N TYR A 171 -0.64 5.79 3.43
CA TYR A 171 -0.91 6.47 4.70
C TYR A 171 -1.35 7.93 4.52
N VAL A 172 -0.62 8.70 3.71
CA VAL A 172 -0.95 10.12 3.47
C VAL A 172 -2.32 10.25 2.82
N SER A 173 -2.61 9.43 1.79
CA SER A 173 -3.89 9.42 1.09
C SER A 173 -5.03 9.10 2.05
N HIS A 174 -5.01 7.95 2.69
CA HIS A 174 -6.09 7.49 3.57
C HIS A 174 -6.31 8.40 4.77
N ASN A 175 -5.24 8.94 5.37
CA ASN A 175 -5.38 9.90 6.47
C ASN A 175 -6.10 11.18 6.02
N ARG A 176 -5.79 11.71 4.82
CA ARG A 176 -6.46 12.90 4.29
C ARG A 176 -7.89 12.63 3.84
N VAL A 177 -8.16 11.48 3.22
CA VAL A 177 -9.53 11.04 2.93
C VAL A 177 -10.34 10.94 4.22
N ALA A 178 -9.77 10.39 5.30
CA ALA A 178 -10.41 10.35 6.61
C ALA A 178 -10.78 11.77 7.10
N GLN A 179 -9.84 12.73 7.04
CA GLN A 179 -10.12 14.09 7.49
C GLN A 179 -11.21 14.79 6.64
N LEU A 180 -11.24 14.53 5.33
CA LEU A 180 -12.30 15.02 4.44
C LEU A 180 -13.65 14.36 4.76
N ALA A 181 -13.70 13.05 4.96
CA ALA A 181 -14.92 12.34 5.39
C ALA A 181 -15.47 12.95 6.69
N LYS A 182 -14.61 13.20 7.67
CA LYS A 182 -14.98 13.88 8.91
C LYS A 182 -15.55 15.28 8.66
N LYS A 183 -14.92 16.06 7.78
CA LYS A 183 -15.36 17.41 7.41
C LYS A 183 -16.74 17.40 6.74
N PHE A 184 -17.02 16.39 5.94
CA PHE A 184 -18.32 16.19 5.27
C PHE A 184 -19.35 15.50 6.15
N GLY A 185 -19.01 15.14 7.39
CA GLY A 185 -19.96 14.55 8.35
C GLY A 185 -20.02 13.02 8.33
N ASP A 186 -19.26 12.34 7.47
CA ASP A 186 -19.21 10.88 7.44
C ASP A 186 -18.25 10.33 8.49
N LYS A 187 -18.81 10.03 9.66
CA LYS A 187 -18.05 9.49 10.79
C LYS A 187 -17.63 8.03 10.59
N LYS A 188 -18.42 7.24 9.84
CA LYS A 188 -18.12 5.83 9.55
C LYS A 188 -16.92 5.77 8.60
N LEU A 189 -16.97 6.48 7.48
CA LEU A 189 -15.87 6.55 6.52
C LEU A 189 -14.60 7.16 7.15
N PHE A 190 -14.75 8.20 7.99
CA PHE A 190 -13.62 8.73 8.77
C PHE A 190 -12.94 7.61 9.57
N LYS A 191 -13.70 6.79 10.31
CA LYS A 191 -13.16 5.71 11.13
C LYS A 191 -12.46 4.66 10.27
N MET A 192 -13.07 4.25 9.14
CA MET A 192 -12.50 3.29 8.19
C MET A 192 -11.14 3.76 7.67
N CYS A 193 -11.10 4.90 7.01
CA CYS A 193 -9.87 5.42 6.41
C CYS A 193 -8.78 5.75 7.46
N ASN A 194 -9.16 6.15 8.68
CA ASN A 194 -8.21 6.37 9.75
C ASN A 194 -7.58 5.07 10.28
N LEU A 195 -8.31 3.96 10.29
CA LEU A 195 -7.78 2.65 10.67
C LEU A 195 -6.87 2.11 9.56
N ILE A 196 -7.28 2.21 8.29
CA ILE A 196 -6.42 1.88 7.14
C ILE A 196 -5.12 2.68 7.23
N ALA A 197 -5.19 4.00 7.39
CA ALA A 197 -3.99 4.82 7.54
C ALA A 197 -3.09 4.39 8.71
N GLY A 198 -3.66 3.89 9.81
CA GLY A 198 -2.90 3.33 10.92
C GLY A 198 -2.14 2.06 10.53
N ASP A 199 -2.75 1.18 9.74
CA ASP A 199 -2.14 -0.03 9.22
C ASP A 199 -1.01 0.32 8.23
N GLU A 200 -1.25 1.21 7.26
CA GLU A 200 -0.26 1.71 6.30
C GLU A 200 0.98 2.30 6.97
N MET A 201 0.79 3.06 8.06
CA MET A 201 1.92 3.61 8.82
C MET A 201 2.74 2.50 9.48
N ARG A 202 2.12 1.43 10.01
CA ARG A 202 2.86 0.30 10.60
C ARG A 202 3.64 -0.47 9.53
N HIS A 203 3.04 -0.70 8.38
CA HIS A 203 3.68 -1.34 7.24
C HIS A 203 4.85 -0.50 6.74
N HIS A 204 4.67 0.81 6.58
CA HIS A 204 5.76 1.74 6.28
C HIS A 204 6.93 1.62 7.26
N LEU A 205 6.65 1.59 8.56
CA LEU A 205 7.68 1.47 9.59
C LEU A 205 8.45 0.16 9.45
N ALA A 206 7.76 -0.96 9.16
CA ALA A 206 8.38 -2.25 8.94
C ALA A 206 9.31 -2.26 7.72
N TYR A 207 8.80 -1.91 6.54
CA TYR A 207 9.60 -1.91 5.32
C TYR A 207 10.77 -0.92 5.40
N SER A 208 10.55 0.22 6.05
CA SER A 208 11.61 1.20 6.33
C SER A 208 12.70 0.66 7.26
N GLU A 209 12.33 -0.16 8.25
CA GLU A 209 13.28 -0.84 9.13
C GLU A 209 14.06 -1.92 8.35
N PHE A 210 13.43 -2.65 7.43
CA PHE A 210 14.16 -3.62 6.57
C PHE A 210 15.24 -2.90 5.75
N VAL A 211 14.93 -1.78 5.11
CA VAL A 211 15.90 -0.97 4.37
C VAL A 211 17.04 -0.51 5.28
N LYS A 212 16.72 -0.01 6.47
CA LYS A 212 17.72 0.43 7.45
C LYS A 212 18.67 -0.71 7.82
N ARG A 213 18.13 -1.91 8.08
CA ARG A 213 18.97 -3.09 8.41
C ARG A 213 19.86 -3.52 7.26
N ILE A 214 19.40 -3.36 6.02
CA ILE A 214 20.25 -3.64 4.86
C ILE A 214 21.39 -2.60 4.78
N PHE A 215 21.11 -1.32 4.99
CA PHE A 215 22.19 -0.30 5.06
C PHE A 215 23.24 -0.59 6.12
N GLU A 216 22.86 -1.22 7.25
CA GLU A 216 23.81 -1.59 8.32
C GLU A 216 24.78 -2.72 7.89
N VAL A 217 24.37 -3.61 6.98
CA VAL A 217 25.15 -4.81 6.61
C VAL A 217 25.71 -4.77 5.18
N ASP A 218 25.04 -4.04 4.27
CA ASP A 218 25.44 -3.91 2.86
C ASP A 218 25.17 -2.49 2.33
N PRO A 219 25.85 -1.47 2.90
CA PRO A 219 25.54 -0.07 2.62
C PRO A 219 25.74 0.32 1.14
N SER A 220 26.73 -0.22 0.45
CA SER A 220 27.04 0.16 -0.92
C SER A 220 25.97 -0.33 -1.91
N GLU A 221 25.62 -1.60 -1.84
CA GLU A 221 24.59 -2.18 -2.72
C GLU A 221 23.20 -1.60 -2.42
N MET A 222 22.91 -1.32 -1.14
CA MET A 222 21.68 -0.66 -0.75
C MET A 222 21.62 0.78 -1.29
N MET A 223 22.74 1.53 -1.23
CA MET A 223 22.84 2.88 -1.78
C MET A 223 22.62 2.88 -3.30
N LEU A 224 23.21 1.95 -4.03
CA LEU A 224 23.01 1.81 -5.48
C LEU A 224 21.57 1.48 -5.81
N SER A 225 20.93 0.63 -5.03
CA SER A 225 19.50 0.29 -5.20
C SER A 225 18.59 1.49 -4.92
N PHE A 226 18.87 2.24 -3.85
CA PHE A 226 18.17 3.47 -3.53
C PHE A 226 18.34 4.52 -4.64
N GLN A 227 19.58 4.78 -5.09
CA GLN A 227 19.86 5.68 -6.21
C GLN A 227 19.11 5.27 -7.49
N TYR A 228 19.06 3.97 -7.80
CA TYR A 228 18.32 3.46 -8.94
C TYR A 228 16.84 3.82 -8.84
N MET A 229 16.21 3.59 -7.70
CA MET A 229 14.80 3.89 -7.48
C MET A 229 14.51 5.38 -7.59
N MET A 230 15.40 6.23 -7.09
CA MET A 230 15.27 7.69 -7.20
C MET A 230 15.36 8.15 -8.66
N LYS A 231 16.32 7.63 -9.43
CA LYS A 231 16.48 7.96 -10.86
C LYS A 231 15.32 7.47 -11.72
N LYS A 232 14.82 6.27 -11.41
CA LYS A 232 13.69 5.67 -12.11
C LYS A 232 12.38 6.40 -11.84
N LYS A 233 12.24 7.03 -10.71
CA LYS A 233 11.01 7.56 -10.09
C LYS A 233 10.07 6.43 -9.66
N ILE A 234 9.54 6.56 -8.47
CA ILE A 234 8.59 5.60 -7.91
C ILE A 234 7.22 5.84 -8.54
N THR A 235 6.63 4.79 -9.06
CA THR A 235 5.35 4.79 -9.76
C THR A 235 4.33 4.05 -8.90
N MET A 236 3.18 4.67 -8.63
CA MET A 236 2.10 4.05 -7.86
C MET A 236 1.18 3.23 -8.77
N PRO A 237 0.51 2.17 -8.24
CA PRO A 237 -0.40 1.33 -9.03
C PRO A 237 -1.53 2.10 -9.71
N ALA A 238 -2.00 3.18 -9.12
CA ALA A 238 -3.02 4.05 -9.69
C ALA A 238 -2.70 4.54 -11.12
N LEU A 239 -1.40 4.65 -11.47
CA LEU A 239 -0.97 5.02 -12.83
C LEU A 239 -1.44 4.04 -13.90
N LEU A 240 -1.75 2.79 -13.54
CA LEU A 240 -2.16 1.75 -14.48
C LEU A 240 -3.69 1.61 -14.62
N ILE A 241 -4.47 2.34 -13.84
CA ILE A 241 -5.94 2.26 -13.89
C ILE A 241 -6.44 2.67 -15.28
N ARG A 242 -7.33 1.84 -15.84
CA ARG A 242 -8.02 2.07 -17.11
C ARG A 242 -9.46 1.60 -17.07
N GLU A 243 -10.33 2.29 -17.79
CA GLU A 243 -11.69 1.84 -18.04
C GLU A 243 -11.76 0.82 -19.19
N SER A 244 -12.89 0.13 -19.32
CA SER A 244 -13.11 -0.86 -20.40
C SER A 244 -12.95 -0.22 -21.79
N GLY A 245 -12.14 -0.86 -22.62
CA GLY A 245 -11.87 -0.39 -23.98
C GLY A 245 -10.85 0.74 -24.10
N GLU A 246 -10.29 1.18 -22.99
CA GLU A 246 -9.28 2.24 -22.96
C GLU A 246 -7.86 1.67 -22.77
N SER A 247 -6.86 2.52 -23.05
CA SER A 247 -5.46 2.20 -22.82
C SER A 247 -5.10 2.29 -21.34
N ILE A 248 -4.07 1.54 -20.92
CA ILE A 248 -3.53 1.60 -19.55
C ILE A 248 -3.22 3.05 -19.17
N GLY A 249 -3.65 3.46 -17.99
CA GLY A 249 -3.39 4.77 -17.39
C GLY A 249 -4.38 5.88 -17.76
N THR A 250 -5.38 5.63 -18.63
CA THR A 250 -6.31 6.69 -19.06
C THR A 250 -7.22 7.22 -17.96
N ALA A 251 -7.57 6.39 -16.97
CA ALA A 251 -8.35 6.82 -15.83
C ALA A 251 -7.52 7.52 -14.74
N PHE A 252 -6.19 7.36 -14.77
CA PHE A 252 -5.30 7.97 -13.79
C PHE A 252 -5.34 9.50 -13.78
N GLU A 253 -5.44 10.16 -14.94
CA GLU A 253 -5.50 11.62 -14.99
C GLU A 253 -6.69 12.17 -14.19
N LYS A 254 -7.88 11.60 -14.39
CA LYS A 254 -9.11 11.99 -13.66
C LYS A 254 -8.96 11.78 -12.16
N PHE A 255 -8.42 10.62 -11.75
CA PHE A 255 -8.17 10.29 -10.35
C PHE A 255 -7.15 11.25 -9.73
N SER A 256 -5.99 11.42 -10.37
CA SER A 256 -4.91 12.28 -9.90
C SER A 256 -5.34 13.74 -9.78
N GLU A 257 -6.06 14.27 -10.76
CA GLU A 257 -6.59 15.64 -10.70
C GLU A 257 -7.56 15.83 -9.55
N SER A 258 -8.46 14.87 -9.31
CA SER A 258 -9.42 14.94 -8.19
C SER A 258 -8.70 14.87 -6.85
N ALA A 259 -7.74 13.96 -6.68
CA ALA A 259 -6.92 13.84 -5.49
C ALA A 259 -6.12 15.13 -5.19
N GLN A 260 -5.58 15.77 -6.23
CA GLN A 260 -4.84 17.03 -6.11
C GLN A 260 -5.78 18.20 -5.75
N ARG A 261 -6.95 18.32 -6.40
CA ARG A 261 -7.93 19.38 -6.07
C ARG A 261 -8.42 19.29 -4.62
N LEU A 262 -8.57 18.09 -4.11
CA LEU A 262 -8.96 17.85 -2.71
C LEU A 262 -7.79 17.95 -1.72
N GLY A 263 -6.56 17.98 -2.20
CA GLY A 263 -5.37 17.93 -1.38
C GLY A 263 -5.14 16.56 -0.72
N VAL A 264 -5.66 15.48 -1.30
CA VAL A 264 -5.49 14.10 -0.79
C VAL A 264 -4.08 13.60 -1.07
N TYR A 265 -3.60 13.78 -2.31
CA TYR A 265 -2.22 13.47 -2.66
C TYR A 265 -1.73 14.42 -3.75
N THR A 266 -0.55 15.00 -3.56
CA THR A 266 0.01 16.03 -4.45
C THR A 266 1.46 15.71 -4.82
N ALA A 267 1.99 16.40 -5.84
CA ALA A 267 3.39 16.29 -6.21
C ALA A 267 4.35 16.67 -5.07
N MET A 268 3.93 17.55 -4.16
CA MET A 268 4.74 17.91 -2.98
C MET A 268 4.82 16.76 -1.97
N ASP A 269 3.75 15.97 -1.83
CA ASP A 269 3.78 14.79 -0.94
C ASP A 269 4.81 13.76 -1.39
N TYR A 270 4.96 13.59 -2.71
CA TYR A 270 6.01 12.74 -3.26
C TYR A 270 7.41 13.20 -2.80
N VAL A 271 7.69 14.50 -2.88
CA VAL A 271 8.97 15.08 -2.43
C VAL A 271 9.15 14.94 -0.92
N ASP A 272 8.10 15.25 -0.15
CA ASP A 272 8.12 15.17 1.32
C ASP A 272 8.37 13.74 1.80
N ILE A 273 7.80 12.74 1.13
CA ILE A 273 8.04 11.32 1.44
C ILE A 273 9.51 10.97 1.19
N LEU A 274 10.07 11.35 0.05
CA LEU A 274 11.48 11.11 -0.25
C LEU A 274 12.39 11.76 0.78
N GLN A 275 12.11 13.00 1.18
CA GLN A 275 12.87 13.69 2.19
C GLN A 275 12.81 12.96 3.54
N LYS A 276 11.62 12.52 3.97
CA LYS A 276 11.44 11.74 5.20
C LYS A 276 12.21 10.42 5.17
N LEU A 277 12.24 9.73 4.03
CA LEU A 277 13.02 8.50 3.87
C LEU A 277 14.54 8.77 3.96
N ASN A 278 15.02 9.83 3.30
CA ASN A 278 16.41 10.26 3.40
C ASN A 278 16.83 10.56 4.85
N GLU A 279 16.00 11.29 5.58
CA GLU A 279 16.22 11.62 6.98
C GLU A 279 16.20 10.36 7.87
N LYS A 280 15.21 9.49 7.66
CA LYS A 280 15.04 8.25 8.44
C LYS A 280 16.19 7.27 8.28
N TRP A 281 16.70 7.15 7.08
CA TRP A 281 17.85 6.27 6.78
C TRP A 281 19.19 6.96 6.94
N GLU A 282 19.21 8.25 7.31
CA GLU A 282 20.42 9.05 7.52
C GLU A 282 21.40 8.97 6.34
N ILE A 283 20.84 9.07 5.10
CA ILE A 283 21.57 8.83 3.84
C ILE A 283 22.88 9.61 3.77
N ASP A 284 22.90 10.87 4.20
CA ASP A 284 24.06 11.76 4.20
C ASP A 284 25.15 11.36 5.24
N LYS A 285 24.85 10.46 6.17
CA LYS A 285 25.79 9.98 7.19
C LYS A 285 26.37 8.61 6.86
N ILE A 286 25.86 7.93 5.84
CA ILE A 286 26.34 6.62 5.44
C ILE A 286 27.77 6.76 4.92
N SER A 287 28.68 6.01 5.51
CA SER A 287 30.11 5.99 5.19
C SER A 287 30.56 4.60 4.76
N ASN A 288 31.79 4.48 4.32
CA ASN A 288 32.39 3.23 3.85
C ASN A 288 31.72 2.66 2.60
N LEU A 289 31.24 3.55 1.72
CA LEU A 289 30.71 3.17 0.43
C LEU A 289 31.85 2.83 -0.54
N THR A 290 31.57 2.01 -1.55
CA THR A 290 32.45 1.81 -2.70
C THR A 290 32.48 3.07 -3.57
N ASP A 291 33.46 3.17 -4.47
CA ASP A 291 33.60 4.31 -5.39
C ASP A 291 32.38 4.46 -6.35
N GLU A 292 31.60 3.39 -6.56
CA GLU A 292 30.37 3.43 -7.37
C GLU A 292 29.15 3.93 -6.59
N ALA A 293 29.13 3.71 -5.28
CA ALA A 293 28.01 4.07 -4.41
C ALA A 293 28.19 5.46 -3.79
#